data_dc8b6ca4b12fc19510963092c1456bb2
#
_entry.id   dc8b6ca4b12fc19510963092c1456bb2
#
_cell.length_a   1.000
_cell.length_b   1.000
_cell.length_c   1.000
_cell.angle_alpha   90.00
_cell.angle_beta   90.00
_cell.angle_gamma   90.00
#
_symmetry.space_group_name_H-M   'P 1'
#
loop_
_entity.id
_entity.type
_entity.pdbx_description
1 polymer ?
#
loop_
_entity_poly.entity_id
_entity_poly.type
_entity_poly.pdbx_seq_one_letter_code
_entity_poly.pdbx_strand_id
1 'polypeptide(L)'
;MFKIIRKVFLYLFISSLAYVVLIKFVNPPITITQITNAFGLGLKRDYVAWEDMSYNIKLAAIASEDQVFPDHIGLDFDAMEKSLRPKKKKKKSRIPLGGGASTITQQTAKNVFLWPGRSYVRKGFEAYFTLLIEVFWSKERIMEVY
;
A
#
# COMPACT_ATOMS: atom_id res chain seq x y z
N MET A 1 -20.04 -24.43 -16.91
CA MET A 1 -19.17 -23.24 -16.99
C MET A 1 -19.30 -22.36 -15.75
N PHE A 2 -20.43 -21.84 -15.38
CA PHE A 2 -20.62 -20.97 -14.18
C PHE A 2 -20.12 -21.56 -12.86
N LYS A 3 -20.34 -22.87 -12.62
CA LYS A 3 -19.88 -23.54 -11.39
C LYS A 3 -18.34 -23.55 -11.26
N ILE A 4 -17.63 -23.69 -12.37
CA ILE A 4 -16.15 -23.68 -12.40
C ILE A 4 -15.64 -22.28 -12.13
N ILE A 5 -16.18 -21.28 -12.82
CA ILE A 5 -15.80 -19.86 -12.64
C ILE A 5 -15.98 -19.45 -11.17
N ARG A 6 -17.13 -19.77 -10.57
CA ARG A 6 -17.40 -19.49 -9.15
C ARG A 6 -16.38 -20.16 -8.22
N LYS A 7 -16.00 -21.43 -8.48
CA LYS A 7 -14.98 -22.12 -7.70
C LYS A 7 -13.62 -21.44 -7.83
N VAL A 8 -13.21 -21.05 -9.05
CA VAL A 8 -11.95 -20.35 -9.28
C VAL A 8 -11.92 -19.03 -8.51
N PHE A 9 -12.97 -18.21 -8.60
CA PHE A 9 -13.06 -16.98 -7.82
C PHE A 9 -12.98 -17.22 -6.32
N LEU A 10 -13.67 -18.24 -5.81
CA LEU A 10 -13.63 -18.59 -4.39
C LEU A 10 -12.22 -19.00 -3.95
N TYR A 11 -11.52 -19.83 -4.73
CA TYR A 11 -10.15 -20.23 -4.42
C TYR A 11 -9.19 -19.03 -4.44
N LEU A 12 -9.29 -18.15 -5.45
CA LEU A 12 -8.47 -16.95 -5.53
C LEU A 12 -8.72 -16.02 -4.33
N PHE A 13 -9.98 -15.84 -3.94
CA PHE A 13 -10.35 -15.05 -2.78
C PHE A 13 -9.77 -15.64 -1.49
N ILE A 14 -9.98 -16.94 -1.24
CA ILE A 14 -9.44 -17.62 -0.04
C ILE A 14 -7.91 -17.56 -0.03
N SER A 15 -7.26 -17.79 -1.17
CA SER A 15 -5.80 -17.72 -1.29
C SER A 15 -5.27 -16.32 -0.99
N SER A 16 -5.96 -15.28 -1.45
CA SER A 16 -5.56 -13.89 -1.15
C SER A 16 -5.69 -13.56 0.33
N LEU A 17 -6.76 -14.02 0.99
CA LEU A 17 -6.92 -13.87 2.45
C LEU A 17 -5.83 -14.61 3.20
N ALA A 18 -5.58 -15.87 2.85
CA ALA A 18 -4.54 -16.69 3.49
C ALA A 18 -3.15 -16.03 3.33
N TYR A 19 -2.86 -15.48 2.15
CA TYR A 19 -1.60 -14.79 1.88
C TYR A 19 -1.47 -13.49 2.70
N VAL A 20 -2.52 -12.67 2.79
CA VAL A 20 -2.52 -11.45 3.62
C VAL A 20 -2.28 -11.81 5.10
N VAL A 21 -2.94 -12.86 5.61
CA VAL A 21 -2.75 -13.32 6.98
C VAL A 21 -1.33 -13.88 7.20
N LEU A 22 -0.77 -14.60 6.23
CA LEU A 22 0.61 -15.10 6.30
C LEU A 22 1.62 -13.95 6.40
N ILE A 23 1.51 -12.95 5.54
CA ILE A 23 2.43 -11.80 5.49
C ILE A 23 2.28 -10.87 6.71
N LYS A 24 1.21 -11.01 7.48
CA LYS A 24 1.11 -10.38 8.81
C LYS A 24 2.27 -10.80 9.73
N PHE A 25 2.66 -12.08 9.67
CA PHE A 25 3.64 -12.68 10.60
C PHE A 25 5.01 -12.88 9.97
N VAL A 26 5.08 -12.93 8.65
CA VAL A 26 6.32 -13.18 7.90
C VAL A 26 6.58 -12.00 6.97
N ASN A 27 7.83 -11.53 6.91
CA ASN A 27 8.18 -10.48 5.95
C ASN A 27 8.02 -11.00 4.52
N PRO A 28 7.52 -10.16 3.58
CA PRO A 28 7.34 -10.57 2.19
C PRO A 28 8.66 -11.12 1.62
N PRO A 29 8.71 -12.39 1.18
CA PRO A 29 9.98 -13.00 0.75
C PRO A 29 10.57 -12.29 -0.47
N ILE A 30 9.72 -11.97 -1.43
CA ILE A 30 10.02 -11.13 -2.59
C ILE A 30 8.72 -10.62 -3.19
N THR A 31 8.71 -9.36 -3.65
CA THR A 31 7.54 -8.77 -4.31
C THR A 31 7.79 -8.59 -5.81
N ILE A 32 6.71 -8.51 -6.60
CA ILE A 32 6.82 -8.26 -8.05
C ILE A 32 7.54 -6.94 -8.31
N THR A 33 7.29 -5.92 -7.49
CA THR A 33 7.98 -4.63 -7.56
C THR A 33 9.49 -4.77 -7.32
N GLN A 34 9.88 -5.59 -6.35
CA GLN A 34 11.31 -5.88 -6.09
C GLN A 34 11.95 -6.65 -7.25
N ILE A 35 11.27 -7.65 -7.81
CA ILE A 35 11.77 -8.40 -8.97
C ILE A 35 12.00 -7.46 -10.16
N THR A 36 11.04 -6.60 -10.48
CA THR A 36 11.18 -5.68 -11.63
C THR A 36 12.31 -4.68 -11.44
N ASN A 37 12.55 -4.23 -10.20
CA ASN A 37 13.64 -3.31 -9.89
C ASN A 37 15.01 -4.00 -9.84
N ALA A 38 15.05 -5.30 -9.51
CA ALA A 38 16.29 -6.07 -9.42
C ALA A 38 17.05 -6.14 -10.74
N PHE A 39 16.34 -6.15 -11.87
CA PHE A 39 16.94 -6.17 -13.21
C PHE A 39 17.71 -4.88 -13.56
N GLY A 40 17.43 -3.75 -12.89
CA GLY A 40 18.11 -2.47 -13.17
C GLY A 40 19.01 -2.00 -12.03
N LEU A 41 18.59 -2.15 -10.78
CA LEU A 41 19.22 -1.55 -9.60
C LEU A 41 19.83 -2.58 -8.64
N GLY A 42 19.67 -3.88 -8.95
CA GLY A 42 20.00 -4.96 -8.02
C GLY A 42 18.98 -5.11 -6.90
N LEU A 43 18.91 -6.27 -6.30
CA LEU A 43 18.04 -6.56 -5.17
C LEU A 43 18.76 -6.16 -3.87
N LYS A 44 18.43 -4.98 -3.36
CA LYS A 44 18.85 -4.55 -2.01
C LYS A 44 17.61 -4.47 -1.14
N ARG A 45 17.58 -5.22 -0.06
CA ARG A 45 16.53 -5.11 0.94
C ARG A 45 17.09 -5.45 2.31
N ASP A 46 16.64 -4.71 3.29
CA ASP A 46 16.93 -4.92 4.69
C ASP A 46 15.62 -4.78 5.44
N TYR A 47 15.34 -5.72 6.33
CA TYR A 47 14.15 -5.67 7.16
C TYR A 47 14.57 -5.29 8.57
N VAL A 48 14.02 -4.19 9.03
CA VAL A 48 14.22 -3.69 10.39
C VAL A 48 12.92 -3.88 11.15
N ALA A 49 12.98 -4.55 12.30
CA ALA A 49 11.81 -4.75 13.15
C ALA A 49 11.26 -3.40 13.63
N TRP A 50 9.97 -3.35 13.89
CA TRP A 50 9.29 -2.13 14.34
C TRP A 50 9.98 -1.49 15.56
N GLU A 51 10.43 -2.31 16.51
CA GLU A 51 11.10 -1.87 17.74
C GLU A 51 12.45 -1.23 17.48
N ASP A 52 13.15 -1.69 16.44
CA ASP A 52 14.50 -1.21 16.07
C ASP A 52 14.45 0.03 15.17
N MET A 53 13.28 0.37 14.63
CA MET A 53 13.11 1.56 13.82
C MET A 53 13.14 2.83 14.67
N SER A 54 13.95 3.81 14.26
CA SER A 54 13.97 5.12 14.88
C SER A 54 12.58 5.77 14.87
N TYR A 55 12.19 6.37 16.00
CA TYR A 55 10.96 7.17 16.10
C TYR A 55 10.89 8.26 15.02
N ASN A 56 12.03 8.91 14.75
CA ASN A 56 12.09 10.00 13.78
C ASN A 56 11.80 9.55 12.35
N ILE A 57 12.20 8.32 11.95
CA ILE A 57 11.90 7.81 10.60
C ILE A 57 10.42 7.49 10.44
N LYS A 58 9.80 6.91 11.48
CA LYS A 58 8.36 6.65 11.53
C LYS A 58 7.57 7.94 11.40
N LEU A 59 7.93 8.95 12.20
CA LEU A 59 7.28 10.25 12.17
C LEU A 59 7.49 10.98 10.84
N ALA A 60 8.68 10.91 10.26
CA ALA A 60 8.97 11.52 8.97
C ALA A 60 8.14 10.90 7.84
N ALA A 61 8.00 9.57 7.82
CA ALA A 61 7.17 8.87 6.84
C ALA A 61 5.69 9.31 6.95
N ILE A 62 5.14 9.31 8.17
CA ILE A 62 3.76 9.77 8.41
C ILE A 62 3.60 11.24 8.00
N ALA A 63 4.50 12.12 8.43
CA ALA A 63 4.40 13.55 8.15
C ALA A 63 4.52 13.89 6.66
N SER A 64 5.30 13.11 5.90
CA SER A 64 5.53 13.36 4.47
C SER A 64 4.50 12.71 3.55
N GLU A 65 4.04 11.51 3.89
CA GLU A 65 3.20 10.69 3.01
C GLU A 65 1.73 10.68 3.42
N ASP A 66 1.44 10.61 4.73
CA ASP A 66 0.09 10.34 5.20
C ASP A 66 -0.12 10.81 6.65
N GLN A 67 -0.36 12.11 6.82
CA GLN A 67 -0.45 12.73 8.15
C GLN A 67 -1.59 12.20 9.03
N VAL A 68 -2.60 11.59 8.42
CA VAL A 68 -3.77 11.01 9.10
C VAL A 68 -3.72 9.48 9.14
N PHE A 69 -2.55 8.90 8.86
CA PHE A 69 -2.35 7.44 8.84
C PHE A 69 -2.88 6.70 10.07
N PRO A 70 -2.72 7.21 11.32
CA PRO A 70 -3.25 6.52 12.50
C PRO A 70 -4.79 6.51 12.56
N ASP A 71 -5.44 7.49 11.93
CA ASP A 71 -6.86 7.79 12.18
C ASP A 71 -7.81 7.23 11.12
N HIS A 72 -7.31 6.86 9.93
CA HIS A 72 -8.14 6.33 8.86
C HIS A 72 -8.00 4.81 8.66
N ILE A 73 -8.98 4.21 7.98
CA ILE A 73 -9.04 2.78 7.64
C ILE A 73 -8.43 2.51 6.24
N GLY A 74 -7.22 2.99 6.01
CA GLY A 74 -6.44 2.74 4.80
C GLY A 74 -6.79 3.61 3.59
N LEU A 75 -7.93 4.28 3.60
CA LEU A 75 -8.37 5.20 2.54
C LEU A 75 -8.63 6.58 3.16
N ASP A 76 -7.94 7.59 2.65
CA ASP A 76 -8.23 8.99 2.97
C ASP A 76 -9.25 9.53 1.96
N PHE A 77 -10.53 9.45 2.31
CA PHE A 77 -11.63 9.92 1.47
C PHE A 77 -11.60 11.44 1.26
N ASP A 78 -11.14 12.20 2.24
CA ASP A 78 -11.03 13.66 2.15
C ASP A 78 -9.94 14.07 1.15
N ALA A 79 -8.77 13.41 1.20
CA ALA A 79 -7.72 13.63 0.21
C ALA A 79 -8.15 13.16 -1.18
N MET A 80 -8.88 12.05 -1.29
CA MET A 80 -9.43 11.56 -2.55
C MET A 80 -10.42 12.60 -3.14
N GLU A 81 -11.36 13.10 -2.36
CA GLU A 81 -12.31 14.11 -2.81
C GLU A 81 -11.59 15.40 -3.26
N LYS A 82 -10.63 15.88 -2.45
CA LYS A 82 -9.81 17.06 -2.80
C LYS A 82 -9.04 16.86 -4.10
N SER A 83 -8.57 15.63 -4.38
CA SER A 83 -7.83 15.31 -5.62
C SER A 83 -8.71 15.33 -6.86
N LEU A 84 -10.01 15.03 -6.72
CA LEU A 84 -11.00 15.01 -7.80
C LEU A 84 -11.56 16.41 -8.11
N ARG A 85 -11.44 17.36 -7.20
CA ARG A 85 -11.88 18.74 -7.47
C ARG A 85 -10.98 19.40 -8.50
N PRO A 86 -11.53 20.09 -9.53
CA PRO A 86 -10.74 20.77 -10.54
C PRO A 86 -9.82 21.80 -9.86
N LYS A 87 -8.52 21.60 -10.00
CA LYS A 87 -7.51 22.51 -9.44
C LYS A 87 -7.65 23.86 -10.14
N LYS A 88 -8.27 24.85 -9.48
CA LYS A 88 -8.10 26.26 -9.89
C LYS A 88 -6.59 26.51 -9.94
N LYS A 89 -6.09 27.01 -11.10
CA LYS A 89 -4.67 27.28 -11.36
C LYS A 89 -4.05 28.07 -10.20
N LYS A 90 -3.52 27.41 -9.17
CA LYS A 90 -2.68 28.04 -8.16
C LYS A 90 -1.27 28.12 -8.70
N LYS A 91 -0.67 29.31 -8.61
CA LYS A 91 0.75 29.57 -8.88
C LYS A 91 1.58 28.45 -8.24
N LYS A 92 2.53 27.91 -9.02
CA LYS A 92 3.50 26.89 -8.55
C LYS A 92 4.12 27.34 -7.23
N SER A 93 3.68 26.79 -6.11
CA SER A 93 4.47 26.82 -4.91
C SER A 93 5.67 25.89 -5.13
N ARG A 94 6.87 26.38 -4.88
CA ARG A 94 8.13 25.65 -5.12
C ARG A 94 8.38 24.48 -4.17
N ILE A 95 7.47 24.20 -3.26
CA ILE A 95 7.54 23.09 -2.32
C ILE A 95 6.27 22.26 -2.54
N PRO A 96 6.35 21.06 -3.13
CA PRO A 96 5.27 20.11 -3.05
C PRO A 96 5.23 19.61 -1.59
N LEU A 97 4.49 20.31 -0.74
CA LEU A 97 4.08 19.73 0.52
C LEU A 97 3.29 18.47 0.18
N GLY A 98 3.83 17.31 0.59
CA GLY A 98 3.37 15.98 0.30
C GLY A 98 1.86 15.83 0.34
N GLY A 99 1.31 15.43 -0.74
CA GLY A 99 -0.11 15.28 -0.96
C GLY A 99 -0.37 14.44 -2.19
N GLY A 100 0.27 13.28 -2.27
CA GLY A 100 -0.24 12.19 -3.10
C GLY A 100 -1.52 11.71 -2.45
N ALA A 101 -2.61 11.60 -3.23
CA ALA A 101 -3.88 11.06 -2.72
C ALA A 101 -3.82 9.55 -2.36
N SER A 102 -2.64 8.99 -2.16
CA SER A 102 -2.42 7.59 -1.81
C SER A 102 -1.84 7.51 -0.41
N THR A 103 -2.52 6.79 0.46
CA THR A 103 -2.10 6.55 1.84
C THR A 103 -0.91 5.60 1.95
N ILE A 104 -0.25 5.56 3.11
CA ILE A 104 0.80 4.58 3.42
C ILE A 104 0.26 3.16 3.21
N THR A 105 -0.96 2.87 3.69
CA THR A 105 -1.60 1.56 3.51
C THR A 105 -1.79 1.20 2.04
N GLN A 106 -2.25 2.13 1.21
CA GLN A 106 -2.39 1.91 -0.23
C GLN A 106 -1.03 1.66 -0.91
N GLN A 107 0.00 2.37 -0.51
CA GLN A 107 1.36 2.17 -1.03
C GLN A 107 1.91 0.79 -0.62
N THR A 108 1.71 0.38 0.63
CA THR A 108 2.08 -0.96 1.11
C THR A 108 1.32 -2.04 0.32
N ALA A 109 0.00 -1.93 0.21
CA ALA A 109 -0.82 -2.87 -0.57
C ALA A 109 -0.32 -3.00 -2.02
N LYS A 110 -0.06 -1.87 -2.68
CA LYS A 110 0.48 -1.83 -4.04
C LYS A 110 1.83 -2.53 -4.17
N ASN A 111 2.77 -2.23 -3.27
CA ASN A 111 4.15 -2.70 -3.39
C ASN A 111 4.31 -4.18 -3.01
N VAL A 112 3.49 -4.68 -2.08
CA VAL A 112 3.57 -6.07 -1.59
C VAL A 112 2.79 -7.03 -2.47
N PHE A 113 1.56 -6.67 -2.87
CA PHE A 113 0.63 -7.62 -3.49
C PHE A 113 0.43 -7.43 -4.98
N LEU A 114 0.86 -6.29 -5.57
CA LEU A 114 0.54 -5.94 -6.94
C LEU A 114 1.79 -5.75 -7.81
N TRP A 115 1.52 -5.58 -9.09
CA TRP A 115 2.55 -5.34 -10.11
C TRP A 115 2.73 -3.84 -10.39
N PRO A 116 3.91 -3.41 -10.87
CA PRO A 116 4.14 -2.03 -11.30
C PRO A 116 3.30 -1.70 -12.55
N GLY A 117 2.97 -0.42 -12.72
CA GLY A 117 2.18 0.07 -13.84
C GLY A 117 0.97 0.91 -13.40
N ARG A 118 0.22 1.42 -14.38
CA ARG A 118 -0.96 2.27 -14.14
C ARG A 118 -2.15 1.69 -14.89
N SER A 119 -3.13 1.16 -14.16
CA SER A 119 -4.42 0.72 -14.72
C SER A 119 -5.51 0.85 -13.67
N TYR A 120 -6.74 1.03 -14.12
CA TYR A 120 -7.91 1.07 -13.23
C TYR A 120 -8.16 -0.28 -12.54
N VAL A 121 -7.89 -1.38 -13.24
CA VAL A 121 -7.99 -2.73 -12.67
C VAL A 121 -7.02 -2.89 -11.50
N ARG A 122 -5.75 -2.51 -11.68
CA ARG A 122 -4.77 -2.53 -10.60
C ARG A 122 -5.19 -1.63 -9.44
N LYS A 123 -5.77 -0.45 -9.72
CA LYS A 123 -6.27 0.45 -8.66
C LYS A 123 -7.43 -0.16 -7.87
N GLY A 124 -8.29 -0.94 -8.52
CA GLY A 124 -9.32 -1.73 -7.83
C GLY A 124 -8.72 -2.78 -6.89
N PHE A 125 -7.71 -3.54 -7.35
CA PHE A 125 -6.99 -4.48 -6.49
C PHE A 125 -6.22 -3.80 -5.36
N GLU A 126 -5.67 -2.61 -5.59
CA GLU A 126 -5.02 -1.80 -4.56
C GLU A 126 -6.00 -1.47 -3.43
N ALA A 127 -7.20 -0.99 -3.76
CA ALA A 127 -8.24 -0.72 -2.76
C ALA A 127 -8.67 -2.01 -2.02
N TYR A 128 -8.82 -3.12 -2.73
CA TYR A 128 -9.14 -4.41 -2.15
C TYR A 128 -8.09 -4.86 -1.12
N PHE A 129 -6.81 -4.88 -1.49
CA PHE A 129 -5.75 -5.27 -0.57
C PHE A 129 -5.53 -4.25 0.55
N THR A 130 -5.76 -2.96 0.30
CA THR A 130 -5.74 -1.91 1.34
C THR A 130 -6.74 -2.24 2.45
N LEU A 131 -7.98 -2.57 2.10
CA LEU A 131 -9.00 -2.93 3.10
C LEU A 131 -8.62 -4.22 3.83
N LEU A 132 -8.08 -5.23 3.13
CA LEU A 132 -7.66 -6.47 3.77
C LEU A 132 -6.54 -6.25 4.79
N ILE A 133 -5.49 -5.50 4.44
CA ILE A 133 -4.40 -5.28 5.39
C ILE A 133 -4.84 -4.41 6.58
N GLU A 134 -5.75 -3.46 6.39
CA GLU A 134 -6.32 -2.70 7.52
C GLU A 134 -7.17 -3.57 8.47
N VAL A 135 -7.86 -4.57 7.94
CA VAL A 135 -8.65 -5.50 8.77
C VAL A 135 -7.77 -6.47 9.54
N PHE A 136 -6.69 -6.96 8.93
CA PHE A 136 -5.89 -8.05 9.48
C PHE A 136 -4.60 -7.61 10.17
N TRP A 137 -4.00 -6.46 9.79
CA TRP A 137 -2.72 -5.99 10.31
C TRP A 137 -2.92 -4.83 11.29
N SER A 138 -1.96 -4.63 12.18
CA SER A 138 -1.88 -3.39 12.97
C SER A 138 -1.23 -2.26 12.16
N LYS A 139 -1.40 -1.02 12.60
CA LYS A 139 -0.75 0.14 11.97
C LYS A 139 0.78 0.03 12.03
N GLU A 140 1.31 -0.50 13.13
CA GLU A 140 2.75 -0.78 13.28
C GLU A 140 3.21 -1.75 12.20
N ARG A 141 2.47 -2.87 11.98
CA ARG A 141 2.84 -3.85 10.96
C ARG A 141 2.75 -3.27 9.55
N ILE A 142 1.75 -2.45 9.26
CA ILE A 142 1.65 -1.78 7.95
C ILE A 142 2.86 -0.88 7.72
N MET A 143 3.25 -0.09 8.73
CA MET A 143 4.40 0.81 8.66
C MET A 143 5.73 0.05 8.57
N GLU A 144 5.87 -1.07 9.28
CA GLU A 144 7.07 -1.92 9.26
C GLU A 144 7.32 -2.51 7.85
N VAL A 145 6.26 -2.86 7.16
CA VAL A 145 6.35 -3.44 5.81
C VAL A 145 6.46 -2.35 4.72
N TYR A 146 6.00 -1.13 5.03
CA TYR A 146 6.08 0.02 4.14
C TYR A 146 7.51 0.38 3.81
#